data_c97d384f7d696f7bae19707fb91535c1
#
_entry.id   c97d384f7d696f7bae19707fb91535c1
#
_cell.length_a   1.000
_cell.length_b   1.000
_cell.length_c   1.000
_cell.angle_alpha   90.00
_cell.angle_beta   90.00
_cell.angle_gamma   90.00
#
_symmetry.space_group_name_H-M   'P 1'
#
loop_
_entity.id
_entity.type
_entity.pdbx_description
1 polymer ?
#
loop_
_entity_poly.entity_id
_entity_poly.type
_entity_poly.pdbx_seq_one_letter_code
_entity_poly.pdbx_strand_id
1 'polypeptide(L)'
;TSHNVGMVIKLMVALSTTNAFKIGVDDSSDTLLIGGLYLVGDALEGVAAGAHQNALASDSYKAIDLKGNDAANGGDAGTLINFTYVAADRIAVDGVVTAKVDNPTGANVFGAIGIDA
;
A
#
# COMPACT_ATOMS: atom_id res chain seq x y z
N THR A 1 -4.84 -14.15 -15.44
CA THR A 1 -4.19 -13.30 -16.43
C THR A 1 -2.69 -13.30 -16.22
N SER A 2 -1.95 -13.60 -17.24
CA SER A 2 -0.49 -13.54 -17.14
C SER A 2 -0.02 -12.10 -17.34
N HIS A 3 0.94 -11.69 -16.53
CA HIS A 3 1.57 -10.38 -16.63
C HIS A 3 3.05 -10.56 -16.93
N ASN A 4 3.61 -9.63 -17.67
CA ASN A 4 5.02 -9.67 -17.99
C ASN A 4 5.86 -9.29 -16.76
N VAL A 5 6.83 -10.10 -16.45
CA VAL A 5 7.83 -9.76 -15.44
C VAL A 5 8.54 -8.47 -15.87
N GLY A 6 8.70 -7.56 -14.92
CA GLY A 6 9.27 -6.23 -15.18
C GLY A 6 8.24 -5.16 -15.43
N MET A 7 6.96 -5.50 -15.62
CA MET A 7 5.91 -4.50 -15.75
C MET A 7 5.77 -3.70 -14.46
N VAL A 8 5.69 -2.38 -14.58
CA VAL A 8 5.57 -1.45 -13.44
C VAL A 8 4.27 -0.69 -13.56
N ILE A 9 3.51 -0.64 -12.47
CA ILE A 9 2.30 0.16 -12.33
C ILE A 9 2.54 1.14 -11.20
N LYS A 10 2.28 2.43 -11.45
CA LYS A 10 2.40 3.48 -10.43
C LYS A 10 1.02 3.98 -10.07
N LEU A 11 0.78 4.11 -8.78
CA LEU A 11 -0.44 4.72 -8.25
C LEU A 11 -0.06 5.99 -7.49
N MET A 12 -0.74 7.10 -7.78
CA MET A 12 -0.62 8.32 -7.02
C MET A 12 -2.00 8.79 -6.59
N VAL A 13 -2.14 9.14 -5.33
CA VAL A 13 -3.36 9.78 -4.83
C VAL A 13 -3.17 11.28 -4.94
N ALA A 14 -3.88 11.89 -5.90
CA ALA A 14 -3.75 13.30 -6.20
C ALA A 14 -4.66 14.18 -5.33
N LEU A 15 -5.79 13.64 -4.89
CA LEU A 15 -6.76 14.36 -4.06
C LEU A 15 -7.12 13.51 -2.87
N SER A 16 -7.27 14.17 -1.72
CA SER A 16 -7.67 13.49 -0.50
C SER A 16 -9.09 12.96 -0.61
N THR A 17 -9.33 11.78 -0.04
CA THR A 17 -10.65 11.18 0.07
C THR A 17 -10.85 10.66 1.49
N THR A 18 -12.10 10.66 1.95
CA THR A 18 -12.46 10.05 3.23
C THR A 18 -12.87 8.60 3.07
N ASN A 19 -12.98 8.11 1.85
CA ASN A 19 -13.42 6.75 1.58
C ASN A 19 -12.26 5.77 1.67
N ALA A 20 -12.49 4.65 2.32
CA ALA A 20 -11.56 3.53 2.32
C ALA A 20 -11.52 2.89 0.93
N PHE A 21 -10.35 2.44 0.52
CA PHE A 21 -10.21 1.71 -0.74
C PHE A 21 -9.09 0.67 -0.63
N LYS A 22 -9.14 -0.28 -1.53
CA LYS A 22 -8.23 -1.42 -1.52
C LYS A 22 -7.60 -1.57 -2.90
N ILE A 23 -6.30 -1.81 -2.94
CA ILE A 23 -5.55 -2.04 -4.17
C ILE A 23 -4.79 -3.34 -4.01
N GLY A 24 -4.93 -4.24 -4.96
CA GLY A 24 -4.24 -5.51 -4.87
C GLY A 24 -4.68 -6.49 -5.93
N VAL A 25 -4.48 -7.76 -5.65
CA VAL A 25 -4.89 -8.85 -6.52
C VAL A 25 -6.21 -9.43 -6.06
N ASP A 26 -6.87 -10.16 -6.96
CA ASP A 26 -8.07 -10.90 -6.65
C ASP A 26 -7.81 -11.86 -5.48
N ASP A 27 -8.78 -12.02 -4.60
CA ASP A 27 -8.63 -12.88 -3.43
C ASP A 27 -8.37 -14.34 -3.81
N SER A 28 -8.86 -14.77 -4.96
CA SER A 28 -8.61 -16.12 -5.48
C SER A 28 -7.25 -16.29 -6.15
N SER A 29 -6.50 -15.21 -6.33
CA SER A 29 -5.19 -15.25 -6.99
C SER A 29 -4.14 -15.86 -6.07
N ASP A 30 -3.19 -16.58 -6.66
CA ASP A 30 -2.00 -17.06 -5.97
C ASP A 30 -0.88 -16.02 -5.92
N THR A 31 -1.05 -14.90 -6.60
CA THR A 31 -0.06 -13.81 -6.61
C THR A 31 -0.04 -13.11 -5.26
N LEU A 32 1.14 -12.90 -4.73
CA LEU A 32 1.34 -12.23 -3.44
C LEU A 32 2.14 -10.95 -3.59
N LEU A 33 1.89 -10.00 -2.70
CA LEU A 33 2.65 -8.77 -2.59
C LEU A 33 3.87 -9.00 -1.70
N ILE A 34 5.01 -8.48 -2.10
CA ILE A 34 6.24 -8.47 -1.31
C ILE A 34 6.84 -7.07 -1.34
N GLY A 35 7.81 -6.80 -0.48
CA GLY A 35 8.48 -5.51 -0.42
C GLY A 35 8.08 -4.72 0.81
N GLY A 36 7.70 -3.47 0.63
CA GLY A 36 7.29 -2.66 1.76
C GLY A 36 6.94 -1.24 1.39
N LEU A 37 6.27 -0.57 2.32
CA LEU A 37 5.84 0.81 2.19
C LEU A 37 6.24 1.60 3.43
N TYR A 38 6.58 2.88 3.24
CA TYR A 38 6.66 3.82 4.34
C TYR A 38 5.28 4.41 4.58
N LEU A 39 4.80 4.30 5.81
CA LEU A 39 3.60 4.99 6.26
C LEU A 39 4.05 6.22 7.03
N VAL A 40 3.75 7.40 6.52
CA VAL A 40 4.21 8.67 7.10
C VAL A 40 3.02 9.52 7.51
N GLY A 41 3.19 10.25 8.61
CA GLY A 41 2.19 11.17 9.10
C GLY A 41 2.25 12.53 8.43
N ASP A 42 1.25 13.35 8.72
CA ASP A 42 1.13 14.72 8.26
C ASP A 42 1.57 15.64 9.40
N ALA A 43 2.85 15.94 9.48
CA ALA A 43 3.40 16.82 10.50
C ALA A 43 3.35 18.28 10.05
N LEU A 44 2.93 19.16 10.96
CA LEU A 44 2.75 20.59 10.65
C LEU A 44 4.05 21.30 10.30
N GLU A 45 5.16 20.86 10.87
CA GLU A 45 6.46 21.49 10.67
C GLU A 45 7.25 20.86 9.51
N GLY A 46 6.62 20.04 8.69
CA GLY A 46 7.28 19.37 7.59
C GLY A 46 8.16 18.18 7.97
N VAL A 47 8.19 17.82 9.25
CA VAL A 47 8.91 16.64 9.73
C VAL A 47 7.87 15.57 10.05
N ALA A 48 7.70 14.62 9.14
CA ALA A 48 6.73 13.56 9.30
C ALA A 48 7.33 12.41 10.13
N ALA A 49 6.53 11.89 11.07
CA ALA A 49 6.85 10.64 11.76
C ALA A 49 6.16 9.50 11.04
N GLY A 50 6.78 8.32 11.05
CA GLY A 50 6.20 7.17 10.38
C GLY A 50 7.00 5.90 10.60
N ALA A 51 6.60 4.84 9.94
CA ALA A 51 7.23 3.55 10.05
C ALA A 51 7.22 2.83 8.71
N HIS A 52 8.26 2.05 8.47
CA HIS A 52 8.32 1.16 7.32
C HIS A 52 7.54 -0.13 7.64
N GLN A 53 6.70 -0.56 6.72
CA GLN A 53 5.95 -1.79 6.83
C GLN A 53 6.38 -2.77 5.75
N ASN A 54 6.76 -3.97 6.17
CA ASN A 54 7.27 -5.01 5.27
C ASN A 54 6.15 -5.97 4.86
N ALA A 55 6.21 -6.40 3.62
CA ALA A 55 5.45 -7.54 3.13
C ALA A 55 6.45 -8.63 2.75
N LEU A 56 6.53 -9.65 3.58
CA LEU A 56 7.42 -10.79 3.34
C LEU A 56 6.65 -11.86 2.58
N ALA A 57 7.37 -12.70 1.85
CA ALA A 57 6.73 -13.79 1.10
C ALA A 57 5.92 -14.73 2.00
N SER A 58 6.33 -14.87 3.26
CA SER A 58 5.62 -15.71 4.24
C SER A 58 4.35 -15.08 4.80
N ASP A 59 4.13 -13.79 4.57
CA ASP A 59 2.97 -13.07 5.12
C ASP A 59 1.70 -13.27 4.33
N SER A 60 1.81 -13.69 3.07
CA SER A 60 0.67 -13.96 2.18
C SER A 60 -0.25 -12.76 1.97
N TYR A 61 0.32 -11.57 1.84
CA TYR A 61 -0.46 -10.36 1.58
C TYR A 61 -0.90 -10.28 0.12
N LYS A 62 -2.15 -9.89 -0.09
CA LYS A 62 -2.76 -9.76 -1.40
C LYS A 62 -3.24 -8.36 -1.73
N ALA A 63 -3.32 -7.48 -0.75
CA ALA A 63 -3.87 -6.15 -0.96
C ALA A 63 -3.21 -5.12 -0.06
N ILE A 64 -3.34 -3.86 -0.46
CA ILE A 64 -3.03 -2.70 0.35
C ILE A 64 -4.36 -2.04 0.70
N ASP A 65 -4.66 -1.97 2.01
CA ASP A 65 -5.89 -1.40 2.54
C ASP A 65 -5.63 0.03 2.97
N LEU A 66 -6.20 0.98 2.26
CA LEU A 66 -6.09 2.40 2.58
C LEU A 66 -7.43 2.91 3.10
N LYS A 67 -7.39 3.78 4.07
CA LYS A 67 -8.59 4.26 4.77
C LYS A 67 -8.98 5.69 4.38
N GLY A 68 -8.28 6.26 3.42
CA GLY A 68 -8.47 7.65 3.07
C GLY A 68 -7.70 8.56 4.03
N ASN A 69 -8.09 9.82 4.11
CA ASN A 69 -7.33 10.80 4.87
C ASN A 69 -7.66 10.82 6.37
N ASP A 70 -8.68 10.08 6.81
CA ASP A 70 -9.17 10.13 8.20
C ASP A 70 -8.48 9.16 9.12
N ALA A 71 -7.63 8.28 8.62
CA ALA A 71 -7.17 7.16 9.42
C ALA A 71 -5.66 6.99 9.32
N ALA A 72 -5.13 6.29 10.31
CA ALA A 72 -3.70 5.99 10.37
C ALA A 72 -3.20 5.14 9.19
N ASN A 73 -4.07 4.38 8.55
CA ASN A 73 -3.71 3.61 7.35
C ASN A 73 -3.48 4.47 6.12
N GLY A 74 -3.92 5.73 6.19
CA GLY A 74 -3.57 6.67 5.14
C GLY A 74 -4.32 6.51 3.85
N GLY A 75 -3.67 6.91 2.77
CA GLY A 75 -4.29 7.07 1.48
C GLY A 75 -4.61 8.53 1.17
N ASP A 76 -4.02 9.45 1.93
CA ASP A 76 -4.16 10.89 1.69
C ASP A 76 -3.42 11.29 0.42
N ALA A 77 -3.67 12.49 -0.06
CA ALA A 77 -3.00 13.06 -1.22
C ALA A 77 -1.48 13.04 -1.00
N GLY A 78 -0.75 12.68 -2.03
CA GLY A 78 0.69 12.48 -1.96
C GLY A 78 1.13 11.03 -1.76
N THR A 79 0.20 10.12 -1.50
CA THR A 79 0.49 8.69 -1.49
C THR A 79 0.95 8.27 -2.87
N LEU A 80 2.10 7.59 -2.92
CA LEU A 80 2.68 7.08 -4.16
C LEU A 80 3.14 5.66 -3.93
N ILE A 81 2.61 4.74 -4.72
CA ILE A 81 2.91 3.31 -4.62
C ILE A 81 3.32 2.78 -5.98
N ASN A 82 4.42 2.06 -6.03
CA ASN A 82 4.88 1.38 -7.22
C ASN A 82 4.68 -0.12 -7.06
N PHE A 83 4.14 -0.74 -8.09
CA PHE A 83 3.95 -2.19 -8.19
C PHE A 83 4.79 -2.70 -9.34
N THR A 84 5.67 -3.64 -9.07
CA THR A 84 6.54 -4.23 -10.10
C THR A 84 6.37 -5.74 -10.10
N TYR A 85 6.01 -6.31 -11.24
CA TYR A 85 5.94 -7.76 -11.40
C TYR A 85 7.36 -8.31 -11.47
N VAL A 86 7.78 -9.00 -10.41
CA VAL A 86 9.15 -9.55 -10.30
C VAL A 86 9.20 -11.05 -10.58
N ALA A 87 8.04 -11.71 -10.55
CA ALA A 87 7.87 -13.09 -10.92
C ALA A 87 6.41 -13.30 -11.33
N ALA A 88 6.07 -14.44 -11.89
CA ALA A 88 4.72 -14.73 -12.36
C ALA A 88 3.68 -14.61 -11.22
N ASP A 89 4.08 -14.87 -9.98
CA ASP A 89 3.20 -14.91 -8.83
C ASP A 89 3.65 -13.95 -7.71
N ARG A 90 4.50 -12.97 -8.02
CA ARG A 90 4.99 -12.01 -7.03
C ARG A 90 5.02 -10.60 -7.60
N ILE A 91 4.47 -9.67 -6.83
CA ILE A 91 4.51 -8.25 -7.13
C ILE A 91 5.29 -7.56 -6.01
N ALA A 92 6.38 -6.91 -6.37
CA ALA A 92 7.13 -6.08 -5.42
C ALA A 92 6.46 -4.72 -5.29
N VAL A 93 6.30 -4.26 -4.06
CA VAL A 93 5.65 -3.01 -3.73
C VAL A 93 6.67 -2.10 -3.04
N ASP A 94 6.74 -0.85 -3.48
CA ASP A 94 7.50 0.17 -2.78
C ASP A 94 6.77 1.51 -2.84
N GLY A 95 7.17 2.44 -2.01
CA GLY A 95 6.61 3.77 -2.03
C GLY A 95 6.28 4.31 -0.65
N VAL A 96 5.44 5.35 -0.64
CA VAL A 96 5.09 6.09 0.57
C VAL A 96 3.56 6.23 0.62
N VAL A 97 2.99 5.87 1.77
CA VAL A 97 1.58 6.09 2.06
C VAL A 97 1.49 7.23 3.06
N THR A 98 0.77 8.27 2.70
CA THR A 98 0.59 9.46 3.54
C THR A 98 -0.70 9.34 4.33
N ALA A 99 -0.64 9.56 5.63
CA ALA A 99 -1.79 9.57 6.51
C ALA A 99 -1.99 10.97 7.11
N LYS A 100 -3.22 11.35 7.37
CA LYS A 100 -3.55 12.65 7.94
C LYS A 100 -3.52 12.62 9.47
N VAL A 101 -2.54 11.95 10.03
CA VAL A 101 -2.29 11.90 11.48
C VAL A 101 -0.80 12.13 11.69
N ASP A 102 -0.43 12.71 12.83
CA ASP A 102 0.97 13.08 13.06
C ASP A 102 1.91 11.88 13.17
N ASN A 103 1.43 10.78 13.68
CA ASN A 103 2.27 9.61 13.94
C ASN A 103 1.49 8.32 13.70
N PRO A 104 1.42 7.84 12.45
CA PRO A 104 0.61 6.68 12.10
C PRO A 104 1.30 5.35 12.41
N THR A 105 1.85 5.19 13.58
CA THR A 105 2.46 3.93 14.01
C THR A 105 1.39 2.92 14.40
N GLY A 106 1.63 1.65 14.19
CA GLY A 106 0.73 0.58 14.58
C GLY A 106 -0.36 0.23 13.57
N ALA A 107 -0.53 1.04 12.52
CA ALA A 107 -1.43 0.67 11.44
C ALA A 107 -0.72 -0.30 10.49
N ASN A 108 -1.46 -1.28 9.98
CA ASN A 108 -0.94 -2.18 8.96
C ASN A 108 -1.72 -1.97 7.67
N VAL A 109 -1.02 -1.52 6.63
CA VAL A 109 -1.65 -1.25 5.33
C VAL A 109 -1.75 -2.50 4.46
N PHE A 110 -1.04 -3.56 4.79
CA PHE A 110 -1.12 -4.81 4.03
C PHE A 110 -2.20 -5.73 4.58
N GLY A 111 -2.92 -6.39 3.69
CA GLY A 111 -3.97 -7.33 4.05
C GLY A 111 -3.87 -8.65 3.29
N ALA A 112 -4.25 -9.73 3.96
CA ALA A 112 -4.24 -11.09 3.38
C ALA A 112 -5.45 -11.35 2.47
N ILE A 113 -6.51 -10.54 2.59
CA ILE A 113 -7.71 -10.68 1.77
C ILE A 113 -7.57 -9.77 0.56
N GLY A 114 -7.67 -10.36 -0.63
CA GLY A 114 -7.58 -9.62 -1.88
C GLY A 114 -8.84 -8.82 -2.18
N ILE A 115 -8.85 -8.18 -3.34
CA ILE A 115 -10.03 -7.50 -3.86
C ILE A 115 -11.05 -8.57 -4.30
N ASP A 116 -12.29 -8.23 -4.39
CA ASP A 116 -13.38 -9.15 -4.76
C ASP A 116 -13.59 -10.32 -3.76
N ALA A 117 -13.25 -10.10 -2.51
CA ALA A 117 -13.47 -11.10 -1.47
C ALA A 117 -14.88 -10.98 -0.87
#